data_cab5b3632b17db3ecb661173eadd3802
#
_entry.id   cab5b3632b17db3ecb661173eadd3802
#
_cell.length_a   1.000
_cell.length_b   1.000
_cell.length_c   1.000
_cell.angle_alpha   90.00
_cell.angle_beta   90.00
_cell.angle_gamma   90.00
#
_symmetry.space_group_name_H-M   'P 1'
#
loop_
_entity.id
_entity.type
_entity.pdbx_description
1 polymer ?
#
loop_
_entity_poly.entity_id
_entity_poly.type
_entity_poly.pdbx_seq_one_letter_code
_entity_poly.pdbx_strand_id
1 'polypeptide(L)'
;DAYIIECSMDGTYDDTQHVTLSMDRGRENALVTGICCCGGSGKLTDNIYDDEKISSGNKKKLSTVYKKAIYEEGIVKLKQMQHNHEELRSRGIQVVDSYIEDDKFIMPYVDATVAMIALKELAKKDKEEFYKAIEDMYELILSSSKHTDIISEKDKNSANGRDLGIILEKGYIDMVPLNCFYDG
;
A
#
# COMPACT_ATOMS: atom_id res chain seq x y z
N ASP A 1 -10.57 -12.55 -8.33
CA ASP A 1 -10.63 -12.25 -6.90
C ASP A 1 -11.17 -13.46 -6.17
N ALA A 2 -10.46 -13.93 -5.16
CA ALA A 2 -10.92 -15.02 -4.31
C ALA A 2 -11.44 -14.42 -3.00
N TYR A 3 -12.67 -14.81 -2.61
CA TYR A 3 -13.24 -14.44 -1.33
C TYR A 3 -13.20 -15.65 -0.40
N ILE A 4 -12.72 -15.44 0.81
CA ILE A 4 -12.83 -16.42 1.87
C ILE A 4 -14.01 -15.95 2.73
N ILE A 5 -15.03 -16.79 2.83
CA ILE A 5 -16.19 -16.55 3.69
C ILE A 5 -16.09 -17.53 4.85
N GLU A 6 -15.96 -17.01 6.05
CA GLU A 6 -16.03 -17.76 7.26
C GLU A 6 -17.42 -17.62 7.86
N CYS A 7 -18.09 -18.74 8.12
CA CYS A 7 -19.44 -18.77 8.67
C CYS A 7 -19.47 -19.59 9.95
N SER A 8 -20.08 -19.06 10.98
CA SER A 8 -20.38 -19.79 12.22
C SER A 8 -21.89 -19.98 12.36
N MET A 9 -22.34 -21.18 12.71
CA MET A 9 -23.76 -21.50 12.94
C MET A 9 -24.25 -21.06 14.31
N ASP A 10 -23.37 -20.78 15.24
CA ASP A 10 -23.66 -20.36 16.62
C ASP A 10 -23.38 -18.88 16.88
N GLY A 11 -22.94 -18.15 15.85
CA GLY A 11 -22.60 -16.73 15.96
C GLY A 11 -21.28 -16.43 16.70
N THR A 12 -20.51 -17.45 17.03
CA THR A 12 -19.24 -17.35 17.74
C THR A 12 -18.06 -17.38 16.78
N TYR A 13 -18.04 -16.53 15.76
CA TYR A 13 -16.84 -16.42 14.94
C TYR A 13 -16.03 -15.20 15.34
N ASP A 14 -14.74 -15.37 15.17
CA ASP A 14 -13.75 -14.35 15.44
C ASP A 14 -13.61 -13.43 14.23
N ASP A 15 -14.24 -12.25 14.27
CA ASP A 15 -14.25 -11.30 13.17
C ASP A 15 -13.09 -10.29 13.19
N THR A 16 -12.04 -10.56 13.95
CA THR A 16 -10.98 -9.61 14.23
C THR A 16 -9.95 -9.44 13.14
N GLN A 17 -9.85 -10.36 12.21
CA GLN A 17 -8.88 -10.28 11.13
C GLN A 17 -9.54 -10.49 9.77
N HIS A 18 -9.57 -9.43 8.96
CA HIS A 18 -9.80 -9.60 7.53
C HIS A 18 -8.45 -9.89 6.87
N VAL A 19 -8.28 -11.12 6.41
CA VAL A 19 -7.08 -11.52 5.66
C VAL A 19 -7.41 -11.54 4.18
N THR A 20 -6.77 -10.66 3.41
CA THR A 20 -6.80 -10.74 1.96
C THR A 20 -5.53 -11.43 1.49
N LEU A 21 -5.68 -12.62 0.91
CA LEU A 21 -4.58 -13.33 0.26
C LEU A 21 -4.37 -12.76 -1.14
N SER A 22 -3.26 -12.07 -1.36
CA SER A 22 -2.77 -11.79 -2.69
C SER A 22 -1.66 -12.78 -3.02
N MET A 23 -1.94 -13.70 -3.91
CA MET A 23 -0.95 -14.67 -4.38
C MET A 23 -0.46 -14.28 -5.75
N ASP A 24 0.75 -13.72 -5.79
CA ASP A 24 1.49 -13.54 -7.02
C ASP A 24 2.26 -14.82 -7.40
N ARG A 25 2.65 -14.91 -8.67
CA ARG A 25 3.47 -16.03 -9.17
C ARG A 25 4.89 -15.91 -8.60
N GLY A 26 5.17 -16.68 -7.57
CA GLY A 26 6.49 -16.74 -6.93
C GLY A 26 6.38 -16.67 -5.42
N ARG A 27 7.19 -17.47 -4.75
CA ARG A 27 7.19 -17.56 -3.28
C ARG A 27 7.59 -16.27 -2.60
N GLU A 28 8.43 -15.48 -3.23
CA GLU A 28 8.87 -14.17 -2.75
C GLU A 28 7.76 -13.11 -2.71
N ASN A 29 6.74 -13.25 -3.57
CA ASN A 29 5.62 -12.32 -3.66
C ASN A 29 4.36 -12.83 -2.97
N ALA A 30 4.40 -14.02 -2.38
CA ALA A 30 3.29 -14.59 -1.63
C ALA A 30 3.21 -13.91 -0.25
N LEU A 31 2.46 -12.82 -0.19
CA LEU A 31 2.24 -12.04 1.02
C LEU A 31 0.76 -12.10 1.43
N VAL A 32 0.52 -12.17 2.73
CA VAL A 32 -0.81 -11.99 3.32
C VAL A 32 -0.93 -10.55 3.80
N THR A 33 -2.03 -9.89 3.43
CA THR A 33 -2.38 -8.59 4.01
C THR A 33 -3.45 -8.78 5.06
N GLY A 34 -3.16 -8.37 6.28
CA GLY A 34 -4.10 -8.36 7.39
C GLY A 34 -4.40 -6.94 7.85
N ILE A 35 -5.60 -6.73 8.34
CA ILE A 35 -6.05 -5.46 8.92
C ILE A 35 -6.49 -5.74 10.35
N CYS A 36 -5.88 -5.06 11.31
CA CYS A 36 -6.22 -5.18 12.72
C CYS A 36 -7.14 -4.05 13.16
N CYS A 37 -8.16 -4.40 13.93
CA CYS A 37 -9.10 -3.48 14.58
C CYS A 37 -8.73 -3.34 16.05
N CYS A 38 -7.56 -2.78 16.36
CA CYS A 38 -7.14 -2.61 17.75
C CYS A 38 -7.30 -1.18 18.21
N GLY A 39 -7.96 -1.01 19.32
CA GLY A 39 -7.89 0.24 20.08
C GLY A 39 -6.66 0.23 20.96
N GLY A 40 -5.64 0.99 20.61
CA GLY A 40 -4.55 1.36 21.53
C GLY A 40 -3.25 0.56 21.39
N SER A 41 -2.18 1.24 21.65
CA SER A 41 -0.79 0.83 21.89
C SER A 41 0.04 0.13 20.80
N GLY A 42 -0.31 0.16 19.53
CA GLY A 42 0.67 -0.09 18.45
C GLY A 42 1.47 -1.40 18.46
N LYS A 43 1.28 -2.28 19.42
CA LYS A 43 1.84 -3.62 19.42
C LYS A 43 0.80 -4.60 18.93
N LEU A 44 1.10 -5.29 17.84
CA LEU A 44 0.38 -6.49 17.42
C LEU A 44 0.63 -7.58 18.48
N THR A 45 -0.16 -7.56 19.54
CA THR A 45 -0.26 -8.70 20.43
C THR A 45 -1.31 -9.64 19.85
N ASP A 46 -1.02 -10.92 19.80
CA ASP A 46 -1.94 -11.95 19.32
C ASP A 46 -3.24 -12.07 20.16
N ASN A 47 -3.38 -11.24 21.19
CA ASN A 47 -4.54 -11.13 22.07
C ASN A 47 -5.26 -9.79 21.88
N ILE A 48 -6.05 -9.70 20.81
CA ILE A 48 -6.73 -8.46 20.40
C ILE A 48 -8.12 -8.30 21.04
N TYR A 49 -8.47 -9.15 22.02
CA TYR A 49 -9.77 -9.09 22.67
C TYR A 49 -9.71 -8.40 24.02
N ASP A 50 -10.21 -7.19 24.05
CA ASP A 50 -10.71 -6.56 25.27
C ASP A 50 -12.25 -6.61 25.17
N ASP A 51 -12.83 -7.71 25.66
CA ASP A 51 -14.27 -8.01 25.62
C ASP A 51 -15.14 -6.93 26.29
N GLU A 52 -14.55 -6.11 27.18
CA GLU A 52 -15.27 -5.04 27.89
C GLU A 52 -15.65 -3.85 26.99
N LYS A 53 -15.00 -3.65 25.84
CA LYS A 53 -15.29 -2.52 24.94
C LYS A 53 -16.31 -2.82 23.86
N ILE A 54 -16.68 -4.07 23.67
CA ILE A 54 -17.65 -4.50 22.64
C ILE A 54 -19.08 -4.10 23.01
N SER A 55 -19.37 -3.97 24.30
CA SER A 55 -20.72 -3.66 24.79
C SER A 55 -21.15 -2.20 24.64
N SER A 56 -20.28 -1.28 24.25
CA SER A 56 -20.58 0.16 24.22
C SER A 56 -21.01 0.71 22.85
N GLY A 57 -21.26 -0.14 21.85
CA GLY A 57 -21.75 0.32 20.53
C GLY A 57 -20.76 1.17 19.70
N ASN A 58 -19.52 1.30 20.15
CA ASN A 58 -18.49 2.02 19.41
C ASN A 58 -18.02 1.17 18.22
N LYS A 59 -18.10 1.73 17.01
CA LYS A 59 -17.50 1.13 15.81
C LYS A 59 -16.03 0.84 16.09
N LYS A 60 -15.61 -0.40 15.93
CA LYS A 60 -14.20 -0.81 16.01
C LYS A 60 -13.40 0.10 15.05
N LYS A 61 -12.42 0.83 15.58
CA LYS A 61 -11.57 1.67 14.75
C LYS A 61 -10.43 0.82 14.19
N LEU A 62 -10.32 0.75 12.87
CA LEU A 62 -9.18 0.13 12.21
C LEU A 62 -7.91 0.88 12.64
N SER A 63 -6.89 0.17 13.06
CA SER A 63 -5.68 0.79 13.61
C SER A 63 -4.41 0.46 12.83
N THR A 64 -4.33 -0.73 12.27
CA THR A 64 -3.07 -1.23 11.71
C THR A 64 -3.34 -2.13 10.50
N VAL A 65 -2.48 -1.99 9.50
CA VAL A 65 -2.40 -2.87 8.35
C VAL A 65 -1.02 -3.52 8.37
N TYR A 66 -0.95 -4.82 8.10
CA TYR A 66 0.32 -5.49 7.95
C TYR A 66 0.37 -6.37 6.70
N LYS A 67 1.58 -6.57 6.18
CA LYS A 67 1.88 -7.59 5.18
C LYS A 67 2.80 -8.61 5.81
N LYS A 68 2.44 -9.88 5.73
CA LYS A 68 3.21 -11.00 6.28
C LYS A 68 3.71 -11.88 5.15
N ALA A 69 4.98 -12.26 5.19
CA ALA A 69 5.53 -13.25 4.27
C ALA A 69 4.99 -14.65 4.60
N ILE A 70 4.48 -15.36 3.58
CA ILE A 70 4.03 -16.75 3.71
C ILE A 70 5.22 -17.70 3.71
N TYR A 71 6.28 -17.34 2.98
CA TYR A 71 7.50 -18.09 2.84
C TYR A 71 8.72 -17.23 3.20
N GLU A 72 9.83 -17.85 3.55
CA GLU A 72 11.07 -17.15 3.92
C GLU A 72 11.59 -16.22 2.82
N GLU A 73 11.41 -16.60 1.55
CA GLU A 73 11.80 -15.78 0.41
C GLU A 73 11.07 -14.42 0.40
N GLY A 74 9.84 -14.37 0.92
CA GLY A 74 9.04 -13.15 1.04
C GLY A 74 9.60 -12.13 2.02
N ILE A 75 10.43 -12.55 2.98
CA ILE A 75 11.05 -11.62 3.96
C ILE A 75 11.96 -10.60 3.24
N VAL A 76 12.65 -11.04 2.19
CA VAL A 76 13.46 -10.13 1.36
C VAL A 76 12.59 -9.05 0.72
N LYS A 77 11.38 -9.42 0.28
CA LYS A 77 10.41 -8.49 -0.31
C LYS A 77 9.91 -7.47 0.72
N LEU A 78 9.64 -7.90 1.94
CA LEU A 78 9.24 -6.97 3.01
C LEU A 78 10.34 -5.96 3.34
N LYS A 79 11.60 -6.41 3.40
CA LYS A 79 12.76 -5.52 3.58
C LYS A 79 12.91 -4.54 2.41
N GLN A 80 12.68 -5.00 1.18
CA GLN A 80 12.71 -4.12 0.02
C GLN A 80 11.60 -3.06 0.07
N MET A 81 10.41 -3.41 0.56
CA MET A 81 9.32 -2.45 0.76
C MET A 81 9.70 -1.40 1.80
N GLN A 82 10.27 -1.81 2.93
CA GLN A 82 10.76 -0.88 3.97
C GLN A 82 11.82 0.07 3.39
N HIS A 83 12.80 -0.47 2.69
CA HIS A 83 13.85 0.33 2.04
C HIS A 83 13.26 1.33 1.03
N ASN A 84 12.29 0.92 0.22
CA ASN A 84 11.63 1.80 -0.73
C ASN A 84 10.89 2.96 -0.01
N HIS A 85 10.21 2.68 1.11
CA HIS A 85 9.55 3.71 1.92
C HIS A 85 10.56 4.72 2.47
N GLU A 86 11.69 4.25 3.00
CA GLU A 86 12.76 5.10 3.53
C GLU A 86 13.39 5.97 2.43
N GLU A 87 13.61 5.40 1.27
CA GLU A 87 14.18 6.12 0.11
C GLU A 87 13.22 7.21 -0.40
N LEU A 88 11.93 6.91 -0.58
CA LEU A 88 10.91 7.88 -0.98
C LEU A 88 10.79 9.01 0.06
N ARG A 89 10.78 8.67 1.35
CA ARG A 89 10.75 9.66 2.44
C ARG A 89 11.98 10.56 2.43
N SER A 90 13.16 10.01 2.16
CA SER A 90 14.39 10.79 2.06
C SER A 90 14.37 11.81 0.93
N ARG A 91 13.50 11.64 -0.06
CA ARG A 91 13.25 12.56 -1.18
C ARG A 91 12.11 13.55 -0.91
N GLY A 92 11.57 13.55 0.32
CA GLY A 92 10.47 14.43 0.70
C GLY A 92 9.09 13.95 0.27
N ILE A 93 8.98 12.72 -0.26
CA ILE A 93 7.69 12.14 -0.60
C ILE A 93 7.04 11.65 0.70
N GLN A 94 5.80 12.04 0.90
CA GLN A 94 5.02 11.61 2.03
C GLN A 94 4.58 10.15 1.83
N VAL A 95 5.13 9.27 2.64
CA VAL A 95 4.75 7.86 2.69
C VAL A 95 4.26 7.50 4.08
N VAL A 96 3.35 6.55 4.15
CA VAL A 96 2.81 6.05 5.42
C VAL A 96 3.96 5.51 6.27
N ASP A 97 3.98 5.84 7.56
CA ASP A 97 4.97 5.32 8.48
C ASP A 97 4.90 3.80 8.52
N SER A 98 6.06 3.17 8.43
CA SER A 98 6.13 1.72 8.36
C SER A 98 7.35 1.19 9.08
N TYR A 99 7.25 -0.02 9.58
CA TYR A 99 8.37 -0.72 10.21
C TYR A 99 8.21 -2.24 10.02
N ILE A 100 9.33 -2.96 10.21
CA ILE A 100 9.33 -4.42 10.20
C ILE A 100 9.39 -4.91 11.65
N GLU A 101 8.51 -5.83 11.99
CA GLU A 101 8.52 -6.58 13.21
C GLU A 101 8.36 -8.06 12.86
N ASP A 102 9.35 -8.85 13.21
CA ASP A 102 9.46 -10.27 12.85
C ASP A 102 9.33 -10.50 11.32
N ASP A 103 8.29 -11.19 10.89
CA ASP A 103 7.98 -11.53 9.51
C ASP A 103 6.90 -10.61 8.89
N LYS A 104 6.63 -9.46 9.53
CA LYS A 104 5.57 -8.53 9.14
C LYS A 104 6.12 -7.14 8.82
N PHE A 105 5.61 -6.56 7.76
CA PHE A 105 5.74 -5.14 7.43
C PHE A 105 4.45 -4.44 7.87
N ILE A 106 4.56 -3.52 8.81
CA ILE A 106 3.45 -2.93 9.57
C ILE A 106 3.30 -1.45 9.24
N MET A 107 2.06 -1.02 9.07
CA MET A 107 1.67 0.37 8.79
C MET A 107 0.43 0.74 9.62
N PRO A 108 0.24 2.00 10.04
CA PRO A 108 -1.05 2.45 10.55
C PRO A 108 -2.12 2.35 9.44
N TYR A 109 -3.35 2.12 9.84
CA TYR A 109 -4.48 2.28 8.92
C TYR A 109 -4.70 3.77 8.64
N VAL A 110 -4.73 4.13 7.37
CA VAL A 110 -4.98 5.49 6.91
C VAL A 110 -6.44 5.59 6.48
N ASP A 111 -7.21 6.39 7.23
CA ASP A 111 -8.61 6.68 6.91
C ASP A 111 -8.68 7.89 5.97
N ALA A 112 -8.30 7.67 4.73
CA ALA A 112 -8.29 8.69 3.68
C ALA A 112 -8.81 8.14 2.36
N THR A 113 -9.22 9.02 1.47
CA THR A 113 -9.74 8.64 0.16
C THR A 113 -8.60 8.14 -0.74
N VAL A 114 -8.75 6.95 -1.30
CA VAL A 114 -7.81 6.41 -2.30
C VAL A 114 -7.85 7.30 -3.55
N ALA A 115 -6.69 7.69 -4.07
CA ALA A 115 -6.58 8.63 -5.19
C ALA A 115 -7.36 8.18 -6.43
N MET A 116 -7.43 6.88 -6.72
CA MET A 116 -8.25 6.36 -7.83
C MET A 116 -9.74 6.71 -7.68
N ILE A 117 -10.26 6.69 -6.46
CA ILE A 117 -11.67 7.05 -6.18
C ILE A 117 -11.86 8.55 -6.35
N ALA A 118 -10.96 9.35 -5.78
CA ALA A 118 -10.99 10.81 -5.91
C ALA A 118 -10.92 11.24 -7.38
N LEU A 119 -9.98 10.72 -8.15
CA LEU A 119 -9.84 11.02 -9.58
C LEU A 119 -11.10 10.68 -10.38
N LYS A 120 -11.76 9.56 -10.10
CA LYS A 120 -13.02 9.20 -10.76
C LYS A 120 -14.14 10.20 -10.47
N GLU A 121 -14.20 10.74 -9.27
CA GLU A 121 -15.19 11.74 -8.90
C GLU A 121 -14.84 13.12 -9.48
N LEU A 122 -13.58 13.54 -9.46
CA LEU A 122 -13.11 14.78 -10.07
C LEU A 122 -13.37 14.79 -11.57
N ALA A 123 -13.07 13.71 -12.27
CA ALA A 123 -13.32 13.58 -13.70
C ALA A 123 -14.77 13.83 -14.11
N LYS A 124 -15.73 13.57 -13.19
CA LYS A 124 -17.17 13.81 -13.43
C LYS A 124 -17.61 15.22 -13.04
N LYS A 125 -16.99 15.80 -12.01
CA LYS A 125 -17.50 17.01 -11.35
C LYS A 125 -16.67 18.24 -11.66
N ASP A 126 -15.35 18.11 -11.73
CA ASP A 126 -14.40 19.21 -11.89
C ASP A 126 -13.22 18.80 -12.76
N LYS A 127 -13.29 19.21 -14.02
CA LYS A 127 -12.27 18.87 -15.00
C LYS A 127 -10.93 19.55 -14.74
N GLU A 128 -10.93 20.76 -14.19
CA GLU A 128 -9.71 21.52 -13.91
C GLU A 128 -8.95 20.89 -12.74
N GLU A 129 -9.64 20.60 -11.64
CA GLU A 129 -9.05 19.90 -10.51
C GLU A 129 -8.62 18.46 -10.88
N PHE A 130 -9.35 17.80 -11.77
CA PHE A 130 -8.91 16.49 -12.28
C PHE A 130 -7.56 16.57 -12.98
N TYR A 131 -7.37 17.54 -13.88
CA TYR A 131 -6.09 17.71 -14.58
C TYR A 131 -4.97 18.09 -13.62
N LYS A 132 -5.23 18.98 -12.67
CA LYS A 132 -4.26 19.34 -11.63
C LYS A 132 -3.83 18.13 -10.83
N ALA A 133 -4.77 17.30 -10.37
CA ALA A 133 -4.45 16.09 -9.62
C ALA A 133 -3.62 15.07 -10.44
N ILE A 134 -3.82 15.00 -11.78
CA ILE A 134 -2.97 14.20 -12.66
C ILE A 134 -1.56 14.80 -12.78
N GLU A 135 -1.44 16.12 -12.89
CA GLU A 135 -0.15 16.82 -12.92
C GLU A 135 0.61 16.62 -11.61
N ASP A 136 -0.05 16.76 -10.47
CA ASP A 136 0.53 16.53 -9.14
C ASP A 136 1.05 15.09 -9.00
N MET A 137 0.31 14.10 -9.48
CA MET A 137 0.78 12.71 -9.52
C MET A 137 1.98 12.52 -10.44
N TYR A 138 2.02 13.20 -11.56
CA TYR A 138 3.15 13.15 -12.49
C TYR A 138 4.41 13.73 -11.82
N GLU A 139 4.30 14.89 -11.19
CA GLU A 139 5.40 15.52 -10.45
C GLU A 139 5.86 14.64 -9.27
N LEU A 140 4.94 13.99 -8.57
CA LEU A 140 5.26 13.02 -7.52
C LEU A 140 6.11 11.87 -8.07
N ILE A 141 5.76 11.32 -9.22
CA ILE A 141 6.52 10.25 -9.87
C ILE A 141 7.90 10.76 -10.28
N LEU A 142 8.01 11.94 -10.87
CA LEU A 142 9.29 12.53 -11.27
C LEU A 142 10.21 12.77 -10.08
N SER A 143 9.66 13.19 -8.95
CA SER A 143 10.43 13.44 -7.72
C SER A 143 10.88 12.16 -7.02
N SER A 144 10.28 11.02 -7.35
CA SER A 144 10.54 9.73 -6.68
C SER A 144 11.96 9.19 -6.90
N SER A 145 12.64 9.60 -7.99
CA SER A 145 13.97 9.14 -8.33
C SER A 145 14.80 10.24 -8.99
N LYS A 146 16.09 10.04 -9.10
CA LYS A 146 16.96 10.92 -9.87
C LYS A 146 16.71 10.72 -11.35
N HIS A 147 16.87 11.81 -12.09
CA HIS A 147 16.91 11.75 -13.55
C HIS A 147 18.26 11.18 -14.01
N THR A 148 18.25 10.46 -15.11
CA THR A 148 19.43 9.90 -15.71
C THR A 148 19.36 9.96 -17.24
N ASP A 149 20.52 10.11 -17.87
CA ASP A 149 20.67 9.98 -19.33
C ASP A 149 21.14 8.56 -19.72
N ILE A 150 21.36 7.70 -18.72
CA ILE A 150 21.84 6.35 -18.95
C ILE A 150 20.66 5.45 -19.31
N ILE A 151 20.64 5.00 -20.56
CA ILE A 151 19.62 4.10 -21.08
C ILE A 151 20.30 2.80 -21.49
N SER A 152 19.78 1.67 -21.06
CA SER A 152 20.28 0.37 -21.49
C SER A 152 20.04 0.16 -22.99
N GLU A 153 20.92 -0.59 -23.66
CA GLU A 153 20.75 -0.94 -25.07
C GLU A 153 19.43 -1.70 -25.32
N LYS A 154 19.00 -2.48 -24.35
CA LYS A 154 17.70 -3.17 -24.39
C LYS A 154 16.53 -2.18 -24.44
N ASP A 155 16.58 -1.13 -23.64
CA ASP A 155 15.51 -0.13 -23.56
C ASP A 155 15.51 0.77 -24.77
N LYS A 156 16.69 1.17 -25.30
CA LYS A 156 16.80 1.87 -26.57
C LYS A 156 16.16 1.09 -27.71
N ASN A 157 16.43 -0.21 -27.79
CA ASN A 157 15.86 -1.07 -28.80
C ASN A 157 14.35 -1.24 -28.62
N SER A 158 13.87 -1.32 -27.38
CA SER A 158 12.44 -1.42 -27.06
C SER A 158 11.68 -0.13 -27.39
N ALA A 159 12.33 1.01 -27.27
CA ALA A 159 11.75 2.32 -27.63
C ALA A 159 11.46 2.47 -29.13
N ASN A 160 12.13 1.67 -29.96
CA ASN A 160 11.91 1.67 -31.40
C ASN A 160 11.94 3.08 -32.04
N GLY A 161 12.90 3.91 -31.62
CA GLY A 161 13.07 5.29 -32.10
C GLY A 161 12.09 6.31 -31.52
N ARG A 162 11.28 5.92 -30.55
CA ARG A 162 10.39 6.87 -29.83
C ARG A 162 11.21 7.71 -28.85
N ASP A 163 10.77 8.96 -28.64
CA ASP A 163 11.26 9.76 -27.51
C ASP A 163 10.82 9.09 -26.20
N LEU A 164 11.78 8.81 -25.33
CA LEU A 164 11.53 8.20 -24.02
C LEU A 164 11.15 9.24 -22.96
N GLY A 165 11.26 10.53 -23.27
CA GLY A 165 11.02 11.60 -22.31
C GLY A 165 12.02 11.58 -21.15
N ILE A 166 11.54 11.89 -19.94
CA ILE A 166 12.36 11.91 -18.73
C ILE A 166 12.59 10.48 -18.24
N ILE A 167 13.84 10.13 -18.03
CA ILE A 167 14.24 8.79 -17.54
C ILE A 167 14.66 8.90 -16.10
N LEU A 168 14.14 8.00 -15.29
CA LEU A 168 14.45 7.89 -13.87
C LEU A 168 15.45 6.75 -13.62
N GLU A 169 16.40 6.94 -12.70
CA GLU A 169 17.35 5.89 -12.29
C GLU A 169 16.61 4.67 -11.72
N LYS A 170 15.48 4.89 -11.06
CA LYS A 170 14.66 3.86 -10.43
C LYS A 170 13.19 4.16 -10.63
N GLY A 171 12.42 3.16 -11.03
CA GLY A 171 10.96 3.25 -11.12
C GLY A 171 10.28 2.53 -9.96
N TYR A 172 9.35 3.20 -9.31
CA TYR A 172 8.47 2.62 -8.29
C TYR A 172 7.14 2.26 -8.94
N ILE A 173 7.02 1.03 -9.45
CA ILE A 173 5.87 0.56 -10.24
C ILE A 173 4.55 0.67 -9.44
N ASP A 174 4.63 0.54 -8.11
CA ASP A 174 3.46 0.61 -7.23
C ASP A 174 2.99 2.04 -6.90
N MET A 175 3.66 3.09 -7.42
CA MET A 175 3.18 4.47 -7.33
C MET A 175 2.06 4.72 -8.35
N VAL A 176 0.93 4.10 -8.09
CA VAL A 176 -0.28 4.21 -8.91
C VAL A 176 -1.44 4.75 -8.07
N PRO A 177 -2.48 5.35 -8.68
CA PRO A 177 -3.60 5.95 -7.95
C PRO A 177 -4.30 5.00 -6.95
N LEU A 178 -4.20 3.68 -7.17
CA LEU A 178 -4.74 2.68 -6.23
C LEU A 178 -3.97 2.59 -4.92
N ASN A 179 -2.69 2.96 -4.93
CA ASN A 179 -1.78 2.86 -3.79
C ASN A 179 -1.44 4.23 -3.17
N CYS A 180 -2.10 5.28 -3.65
CA CYS A 180 -1.96 6.64 -3.14
C CYS A 180 -3.25 7.09 -2.48
N PHE A 181 -3.13 7.97 -1.49
CA PHE A 181 -4.26 8.69 -0.92
C PHE A 181 -4.31 10.09 -1.53
N TYR A 182 -5.53 10.64 -1.57
CA TYR A 182 -5.79 11.99 -2.04
C TYR A 182 -6.22 12.85 -0.84
N ASP A 183 -5.55 13.95 -0.63
CA ASP A 183 -5.76 14.86 0.51
C ASP A 183 -6.32 16.24 0.10
N GLY A 184 -6.58 16.44 -1.20
CA GLY A 184 -7.15 17.68 -1.75
C GLY A 184 -6.16 18.63 -2.34
#